data_f322d9903516bca78b47cd223fd0d63f
#
_entry.id   f322d9903516bca78b47cd223fd0d63f
#
_cell.length_a   1.000
_cell.length_b   1.000
_cell.length_c   1.000
_cell.angle_alpha   90.00
_cell.angle_beta   90.00
_cell.angle_gamma   90.00
#
_symmetry.space_group_name_H-M   'P 1'
#
loop_
_entity.id
_entity.type
_entity.pdbx_description
1 polymer ?
#
loop_
_entity_poly.entity_id
_entity_poly.type
_entity_poly.pdbx_seq_one_letter_code
_entity_poly.pdbx_strand_id
1 'polypeptide(L)'
;ALPVYAINAPLLPDTLEDDKRSLQKSGLTELIKKHRGKPSLEVIKQLGGSDATEKAIIAAIEWLSKVQEEDGRWDTRKYQAETDYDVGGTALALLCYYGWGARHDQLGKYQNNVKNALSWLLKQQREDGSLARRGMMYSHAIATIALCEAYGITKDQQIKSAAVAAINYTINSQHQQR
;
A
#
# COMPACT_ATOMS: atom_id res chain seq x y z
N ALA A 1 -2.68 12.18 -34.34
CA ALA A 1 -3.80 11.70 -33.53
C ALA A 1 -3.55 10.23 -33.23
N LEU A 2 -3.25 9.89 -31.98
CA LEU A 2 -3.15 8.50 -31.54
C LEU A 2 -4.56 7.94 -31.40
N PRO A 3 -4.82 6.69 -31.79
CA PRO A 3 -6.15 6.11 -31.68
C PRO A 3 -6.54 5.99 -30.21
N VAL A 4 -7.69 6.55 -29.86
CA VAL A 4 -8.36 6.30 -28.58
C VAL A 4 -8.83 4.84 -28.63
N TYR A 5 -8.08 3.95 -28.01
CA TYR A 5 -8.58 2.61 -27.73
C TYR A 5 -9.63 2.74 -26.64
N ALA A 6 -10.90 2.70 -27.03
CA ALA A 6 -11.98 2.47 -26.10
C ALA A 6 -11.72 1.12 -25.41
N ILE A 7 -11.29 1.17 -24.18
CA ILE A 7 -11.03 -0.03 -23.36
C ILE A 7 -12.38 -0.55 -22.89
N ASN A 8 -13.04 -1.36 -23.72
CA ASN A 8 -13.95 -2.39 -23.24
C ASN A 8 -13.09 -3.54 -22.66
N ALA A 9 -12.35 -3.25 -21.61
CA ALA A 9 -11.85 -4.32 -20.78
C ALA A 9 -13.09 -4.92 -20.10
N PRO A 10 -13.40 -6.21 -20.29
CA PRO A 10 -14.45 -6.83 -19.51
C PRO A 10 -14.10 -6.61 -18.05
N LEU A 11 -15.02 -6.01 -17.29
CA LEU A 11 -15.03 -6.07 -15.83
C LEU A 11 -14.67 -7.52 -15.50
N LEU A 12 -13.62 -7.69 -14.68
CA LEU A 12 -13.07 -8.96 -14.22
C LEU A 12 -14.11 -10.09 -14.31
N PRO A 13 -13.81 -11.20 -14.98
CA PRO A 13 -14.78 -12.24 -15.22
C PRO A 13 -15.35 -12.78 -13.90
N ASP A 14 -16.50 -13.48 -13.97
CA ASP A 14 -17.19 -14.14 -12.85
C ASP A 14 -16.30 -15.06 -11.98
N THR A 15 -15.09 -15.35 -12.42
CA THR A 15 -14.01 -16.01 -11.69
C THR A 15 -13.68 -15.36 -10.34
N LEU A 16 -13.99 -14.06 -10.12
CA LEU A 16 -13.77 -13.41 -8.81
C LEU A 16 -14.68 -13.96 -7.71
N GLU A 17 -15.87 -14.44 -8.03
CA GLU A 17 -16.73 -15.07 -7.02
C GLU A 17 -16.22 -16.49 -6.67
N ASP A 18 -15.69 -17.22 -7.65
CA ASP A 18 -15.08 -18.51 -7.42
C ASP A 18 -13.74 -18.37 -6.68
N ASP A 19 -12.95 -17.35 -7.00
CA ASP A 19 -11.72 -17.01 -6.27
C ASP A 19 -12.02 -16.55 -4.83
N LYS A 20 -13.07 -15.75 -4.61
CA LYS A 20 -13.52 -15.38 -3.26
C LYS A 20 -13.97 -16.62 -2.46
N ARG A 21 -14.69 -17.55 -3.07
CA ARG A 21 -15.10 -18.81 -2.45
C ARG A 21 -13.89 -19.70 -2.15
N SER A 22 -12.92 -19.75 -3.07
CA SER A 22 -11.68 -20.50 -2.88
C SER A 22 -10.85 -19.92 -1.74
N LEU A 23 -10.68 -18.60 -1.67
CA LEU A 23 -9.98 -17.90 -0.59
C LEU A 23 -10.70 -18.07 0.76
N GLN A 24 -12.05 -18.07 0.78
CA GLN A 24 -12.82 -18.37 1.99
C GLN A 24 -12.65 -19.82 2.45
N LYS A 25 -12.63 -20.79 1.53
CA LYS A 25 -12.41 -22.21 1.82
C LYS A 25 -10.99 -22.50 2.30
N SER A 26 -9.99 -21.76 1.83
CA SER A 26 -8.58 -21.98 2.19
C SER A 26 -8.21 -21.50 3.60
N GLY A 27 -9.12 -20.86 4.34
CA GLY A 27 -8.81 -20.22 5.62
C GLY A 27 -7.88 -18.99 5.51
N LEU A 28 -7.42 -18.66 4.29
CA LEU A 28 -6.52 -17.54 4.05
C LEU A 28 -7.14 -16.19 4.45
N THR A 29 -8.44 -16.04 4.22
CA THR A 29 -9.18 -14.84 4.62
C THR A 29 -9.19 -14.67 6.13
N GLU A 30 -9.37 -15.74 6.89
CA GLU A 30 -9.31 -15.71 8.35
C GLU A 30 -7.88 -15.51 8.85
N LEU A 31 -6.89 -16.11 8.18
CA LEU A 31 -5.47 -15.89 8.46
C LEU A 31 -5.10 -14.41 8.26
N ILE A 32 -5.51 -13.80 7.14
CA ILE A 32 -5.29 -12.38 6.84
C ILE A 32 -6.01 -11.49 7.87
N LYS A 33 -7.26 -11.77 8.20
CA LYS A 33 -8.00 -11.03 9.24
C LYS A 33 -7.33 -11.13 10.61
N LYS A 34 -6.88 -12.32 10.98
CA LYS A 34 -6.21 -12.59 12.27
C LYS A 34 -4.88 -11.87 12.40
N HIS A 35 -4.18 -11.62 11.28
CA HIS A 35 -2.86 -10.97 11.25
C HIS A 35 -2.92 -9.50 10.85
N ARG A 36 -4.11 -8.92 10.64
CA ARG A 36 -4.29 -7.47 10.46
C ARG A 36 -4.22 -6.76 11.80
N GLY A 37 -3.19 -5.98 11.96
CA GLY A 37 -2.89 -5.24 13.17
C GLY A 37 -1.73 -5.84 13.97
N LYS A 38 -1.34 -5.17 15.04
CA LYS A 38 -0.25 -5.62 15.90
C LYS A 38 -0.59 -6.97 16.54
N PRO A 39 0.12 -8.07 16.24
CA PRO A 39 -0.10 -9.35 16.90
C PRO A 39 0.26 -9.27 18.39
N SER A 40 -0.35 -10.09 19.23
CA SER A 40 0.04 -10.20 20.63
C SER A 40 1.50 -10.71 20.75
N LEU A 41 2.16 -10.36 21.86
CA LEU A 41 3.53 -10.81 22.13
C LEU A 41 3.64 -12.35 22.12
N GLU A 42 2.61 -13.05 22.59
CA GLU A 42 2.54 -14.51 22.55
C GLU A 42 2.55 -15.06 21.12
N VAL A 43 1.76 -14.46 20.22
CA VAL A 43 1.74 -14.83 18.80
C VAL A 43 3.10 -14.54 18.15
N ILE A 44 3.72 -13.41 18.47
CA ILE A 44 5.06 -13.05 17.98
C ILE A 44 6.07 -14.13 18.42
N LYS A 45 6.04 -14.53 19.70
CA LYS A 45 6.93 -15.57 20.24
C LYS A 45 6.69 -16.94 19.60
N GLN A 46 5.45 -17.33 19.38
CA GLN A 46 5.09 -18.58 18.67
C GLN A 46 5.61 -18.61 17.24
N LEU A 47 5.70 -17.44 16.58
CA LEU A 47 6.23 -17.29 15.22
C LEU A 47 7.75 -17.07 15.17
N GLY A 48 8.46 -17.27 16.29
CA GLY A 48 9.91 -17.14 16.36
C GLY A 48 10.42 -15.72 16.67
N GLY A 49 9.54 -14.78 16.97
CA GLY A 49 9.91 -13.44 17.44
C GLY A 49 10.31 -13.42 18.91
N SER A 50 10.84 -12.29 19.36
CA SER A 50 11.32 -12.08 20.72
C SER A 50 11.02 -10.64 21.19
N ASP A 51 11.23 -10.37 22.47
CA ASP A 51 11.14 -9.02 23.04
C ASP A 51 12.11 -8.05 22.35
N ALA A 52 13.27 -8.54 21.89
CA ALA A 52 14.23 -7.74 21.12
C ALA A 52 13.66 -7.39 19.72
N THR A 53 13.01 -8.33 19.05
CA THR A 53 12.33 -8.10 17.77
C THR A 53 11.24 -7.03 17.92
N GLU A 54 10.41 -7.14 18.96
CA GLU A 54 9.34 -6.18 19.22
C GLU A 54 9.90 -4.78 19.48
N LYS A 55 10.94 -4.65 20.30
CA LYS A 55 11.62 -3.37 20.54
C LYS A 55 12.20 -2.77 19.27
N ALA A 56 12.78 -3.59 18.39
CA ALA A 56 13.32 -3.15 17.11
C ALA A 56 12.21 -2.61 16.18
N ILE A 57 11.06 -3.29 16.11
CA ILE A 57 9.91 -2.84 15.33
C ILE A 57 9.38 -1.52 15.87
N ILE A 58 9.22 -1.39 17.20
CA ILE A 58 8.77 -0.13 17.82
C ILE A 58 9.74 1.00 17.47
N ALA A 59 11.04 0.78 17.60
CA ALA A 59 12.05 1.78 17.30
C ALA A 59 12.01 2.20 15.81
N ALA A 60 11.80 1.25 14.89
CA ALA A 60 11.69 1.52 13.47
C ALA A 60 10.44 2.36 13.12
N ILE A 61 9.28 2.03 13.68
CA ILE A 61 8.04 2.81 13.49
C ILE A 61 8.17 4.22 14.08
N GLU A 62 8.80 4.34 15.24
CA GLU A 62 9.06 5.65 15.86
C GLU A 62 10.05 6.49 15.04
N TRP A 63 11.09 5.85 14.50
CA TRP A 63 12.03 6.52 13.61
C TRP A 63 11.31 7.02 12.35
N LEU A 64 10.52 6.19 11.68
CA LEU A 64 9.70 6.60 10.53
C LEU A 64 8.83 7.82 10.86
N SER A 65 8.19 7.84 12.04
CA SER A 65 7.37 8.97 12.48
C SER A 65 8.15 10.28 12.60
N LYS A 66 9.41 10.20 13.04
CA LYS A 66 10.26 11.39 13.28
C LYS A 66 10.87 11.96 12.00
N VAL A 67 11.08 11.11 10.98
CA VAL A 67 11.76 11.51 9.73
C VAL A 67 10.80 11.75 8.58
N GLN A 68 9.49 11.72 8.83
CA GLN A 68 8.48 12.11 7.86
C GLN A 68 8.56 13.61 7.58
N GLU A 69 8.49 13.99 6.32
CA GLU A 69 8.47 15.39 5.90
C GLU A 69 7.11 16.05 6.25
N GLU A 70 7.09 17.36 6.34
CA GLU A 70 5.87 18.13 6.63
C GLU A 70 4.75 17.90 5.62
N ASP A 71 5.10 17.65 4.34
CA ASP A 71 4.15 17.33 3.29
C ASP A 71 3.62 15.89 3.33
N GLY A 72 4.14 15.07 4.22
CA GLY A 72 3.71 13.69 4.49
C GLY A 72 4.55 12.60 3.81
N ARG A 73 5.51 12.95 2.92
CA ARG A 73 6.38 11.97 2.27
C ARG A 73 7.57 11.57 3.14
N TRP A 74 8.29 10.57 2.68
CA TRP A 74 9.68 10.28 3.08
C TRP A 74 10.61 10.62 1.92
N ASP A 75 11.47 11.64 2.11
CA ASP A 75 12.46 12.05 1.11
C ASP A 75 13.61 11.05 1.07
N THR A 76 13.59 10.18 0.06
CA THR A 76 14.57 9.10 -0.09
C THR A 76 15.97 9.62 -0.38
N ARG A 77 16.11 10.83 -0.93
CA ARG A 77 17.42 11.44 -1.24
C ARG A 77 18.19 11.83 0.02
N LYS A 78 17.50 12.11 1.14
CA LYS A 78 18.14 12.30 2.44
C LYS A 78 18.89 11.06 2.93
N TYR A 79 18.59 9.90 2.33
CA TYR A 79 19.18 8.60 2.67
C TYR A 79 19.96 8.01 1.49
N GLN A 80 20.66 8.87 0.74
CA GLN A 80 21.60 8.52 -0.33
C GLN A 80 20.97 7.88 -1.58
N ALA A 81 19.67 8.03 -1.79
CA ALA A 81 19.09 7.62 -3.06
C ALA A 81 19.56 8.57 -4.18
N GLU A 82 20.09 8.01 -5.26
CA GLU A 82 20.59 8.78 -6.41
C GLU A 82 19.46 9.47 -7.18
N THR A 83 18.24 8.99 -7.04
CA THR A 83 17.07 9.52 -7.73
C THR A 83 15.87 9.59 -6.79
N ASP A 84 14.81 10.28 -7.23
CA ASP A 84 13.58 10.47 -6.49
C ASP A 84 12.74 9.17 -6.48
N TYR A 85 12.83 8.42 -5.38
CA TYR A 85 12.02 7.24 -5.11
C TYR A 85 10.93 7.51 -4.05
N ASP A 86 10.58 8.77 -3.80
CA ASP A 86 9.71 9.19 -2.70
C ASP A 86 8.33 8.51 -2.73
N VAL A 87 7.78 8.25 -3.93
CA VAL A 87 6.53 7.49 -4.07
C VAL A 87 6.68 6.07 -3.50
N GLY A 88 7.73 5.37 -3.87
CA GLY A 88 8.01 4.01 -3.38
C GLY A 88 8.34 4.02 -1.88
N GLY A 89 9.19 4.93 -1.43
CA GLY A 89 9.56 5.08 -0.02
C GLY A 89 8.38 5.41 0.88
N THR A 90 7.52 6.35 0.47
CA THR A 90 6.30 6.70 1.20
C THR A 90 5.30 5.55 1.25
N ALA A 91 5.16 4.82 0.16
CA ALA A 91 4.28 3.65 0.11
C ALA A 91 4.80 2.51 1.01
N LEU A 92 6.11 2.25 1.05
CA LEU A 92 6.71 1.28 1.98
C LEU A 92 6.49 1.67 3.43
N ALA A 93 6.67 2.94 3.78
CA ALA A 93 6.41 3.45 5.12
C ALA A 93 4.92 3.26 5.51
N LEU A 94 3.99 3.55 4.59
CA LEU A 94 2.56 3.28 4.80
C LEU A 94 2.30 1.80 5.10
N LEU A 95 2.89 0.88 4.33
CA LEU A 95 2.75 -0.56 4.57
C LEU A 95 3.28 -0.97 5.95
N CYS A 96 4.37 -0.37 6.43
CA CYS A 96 4.87 -0.58 7.79
C CYS A 96 3.85 -0.13 8.84
N TYR A 97 3.24 1.05 8.66
CA TYR A 97 2.19 1.53 9.56
C TYR A 97 0.94 0.67 9.54
N TYR A 98 0.50 0.20 8.36
CA TYR A 98 -0.65 -0.72 8.26
C TYR A 98 -0.38 -2.06 8.96
N GLY A 99 0.83 -2.61 8.79
CA GLY A 99 1.28 -3.80 9.52
C GLY A 99 1.33 -3.58 11.04
N TRP A 100 1.64 -2.36 11.49
CA TRP A 100 1.54 -1.96 12.90
C TRP A 100 0.09 -1.82 13.39
N GLY A 101 -0.90 -1.74 12.50
CA GLY A 101 -2.30 -1.49 12.81
C GLY A 101 -2.68 0.00 12.87
N ALA A 102 -1.80 0.91 12.45
CA ALA A 102 -2.12 2.32 12.36
C ALA A 102 -2.98 2.61 11.12
N ARG A 103 -3.98 3.50 11.27
CA ARG A 103 -4.95 3.83 10.23
C ARG A 103 -5.18 5.34 10.18
N HIS A 104 -5.55 5.88 9.01
CA HIS A 104 -5.89 7.30 8.87
C HIS A 104 -7.27 7.66 9.45
N ASP A 105 -8.20 6.71 9.49
CA ASP A 105 -9.60 6.86 9.91
C ASP A 105 -9.86 6.46 11.38
N GLN A 106 -8.83 6.11 12.12
CA GLN A 106 -8.94 5.68 13.51
C GLN A 106 -7.94 6.43 14.38
N LEU A 107 -8.41 6.92 15.54
CA LEU A 107 -7.56 7.60 16.51
C LEU A 107 -6.42 6.70 16.98
N GLY A 108 -5.21 7.27 17.01
CA GLY A 108 -4.02 6.56 17.44
C GLY A 108 -2.75 7.40 17.28
N LYS A 109 -1.67 6.94 17.91
CA LYS A 109 -0.37 7.65 17.94
C LYS A 109 0.12 8.07 16.56
N TYR A 110 -0.09 7.25 15.54
CA TYR A 110 0.44 7.44 14.19
C TYR A 110 -0.63 7.80 13.15
N GLN A 111 -1.85 8.15 13.59
CA GLN A 111 -2.94 8.50 12.67
C GLN A 111 -2.55 9.62 11.72
N ASN A 112 -1.94 10.69 12.24
CA ASN A 112 -1.54 11.84 11.41
C ASN A 112 -0.44 11.46 10.41
N ASN A 113 0.51 10.63 10.81
CA ASN A 113 1.55 10.14 9.90
C ASN A 113 0.93 9.39 8.72
N VAL A 114 0.02 8.46 8.98
CA VAL A 114 -0.68 7.69 7.95
C VAL A 114 -1.55 8.60 7.08
N LYS A 115 -2.30 9.51 7.67
CA LYS A 115 -3.18 10.45 6.96
C LYS A 115 -2.38 11.36 6.02
N ASN A 116 -1.28 11.95 6.50
CA ASN A 116 -0.45 12.85 5.71
C ASN A 116 0.23 12.10 4.55
N ALA A 117 0.81 10.93 4.83
CA ALA A 117 1.44 10.09 3.81
C ALA A 117 0.45 9.65 2.73
N LEU A 118 -0.73 9.20 3.13
CA LEU A 118 -1.78 8.78 2.19
C LEU A 118 -2.26 9.96 1.35
N SER A 119 -2.49 11.13 1.97
CA SER A 119 -2.87 12.36 1.26
C SER A 119 -1.81 12.80 0.26
N TRP A 120 -0.54 12.70 0.63
CA TRP A 120 0.56 12.99 -0.27
C TRP A 120 0.61 12.01 -1.43
N LEU A 121 0.49 10.70 -1.16
CA LEU A 121 0.53 9.65 -2.16
C LEU A 121 -0.61 9.79 -3.19
N LEU A 122 -1.83 10.08 -2.73
CA LEU A 122 -2.98 10.32 -3.60
C LEU A 122 -2.76 11.51 -4.55
N LYS A 123 -2.07 12.57 -4.10
CA LYS A 123 -1.70 13.73 -4.95
C LYS A 123 -0.65 13.40 -6.01
N GLN A 124 0.10 12.30 -5.86
CA GLN A 124 1.07 11.87 -6.89
C GLN A 124 0.41 11.11 -8.04
N GLN A 125 -0.84 10.64 -7.87
CA GLN A 125 -1.52 9.90 -8.89
C GLN A 125 -1.89 10.81 -10.07
N ARG A 126 -1.59 10.36 -11.28
CA ARG A 126 -1.90 11.03 -12.53
C ARG A 126 -3.29 10.61 -13.03
N GLU A 127 -3.81 11.33 -14.02
CA GLU A 127 -5.11 11.06 -14.64
C GLU A 127 -5.21 9.64 -15.25
N ASP A 128 -4.08 9.09 -15.73
CA ASP A 128 -4.00 7.72 -16.26
C ASP A 128 -3.93 6.63 -15.15
N GLY A 129 -3.96 7.03 -13.87
CA GLY A 129 -3.83 6.15 -12.72
C GLY A 129 -2.40 5.86 -12.29
N SER A 130 -1.40 6.33 -13.05
CA SER A 130 0.01 6.12 -12.73
C SER A 130 0.43 6.87 -11.48
N LEU A 131 1.20 6.18 -10.64
CA LEU A 131 1.97 6.76 -9.53
C LEU A 131 3.48 6.79 -9.85
N ALA A 132 3.86 6.26 -11.01
CA ALA A 132 5.24 6.19 -11.44
C ALA A 132 5.74 7.55 -11.94
N ARG A 133 6.69 8.14 -11.25
CA ARG A 133 7.49 9.23 -11.81
C ARG A 133 8.54 8.64 -12.74
N ARG A 134 8.69 9.21 -13.95
CA ARG A 134 9.70 8.83 -14.95
C ARG A 134 9.72 7.33 -15.32
N GLY A 135 8.55 6.68 -15.36
CA GLY A 135 8.44 5.28 -15.78
C GLY A 135 8.91 4.25 -14.76
N MET A 136 9.05 4.62 -13.50
CA MET A 136 9.49 3.71 -12.45
C MET A 136 8.35 2.81 -11.96
N MET A 137 8.10 1.73 -12.67
CA MET A 137 7.04 0.75 -12.35
C MET A 137 7.19 0.12 -10.96
N TYR A 138 8.41 0.03 -10.43
CA TYR A 138 8.64 -0.48 -9.07
C TYR A 138 7.95 0.38 -8.01
N SER A 139 8.17 1.70 -8.04
CA SER A 139 7.51 2.63 -7.12
C SER A 139 5.98 2.63 -7.30
N HIS A 140 5.52 2.57 -8.56
CA HIS A 140 4.09 2.45 -8.86
C HIS A 140 3.48 1.17 -8.24
N ALA A 141 4.14 0.03 -8.41
CA ALA A 141 3.64 -1.25 -7.89
C ALA A 141 3.51 -1.24 -6.36
N ILE A 142 4.52 -0.74 -5.64
CA ILE A 142 4.47 -0.62 -4.17
C ILE A 142 3.36 0.34 -3.74
N ALA A 143 3.23 1.49 -4.41
CA ALA A 143 2.17 2.45 -4.13
C ALA A 143 0.77 1.87 -4.38
N THR A 144 0.61 1.07 -5.45
CA THR A 144 -0.64 0.35 -5.72
C THR A 144 -0.98 -0.63 -4.59
N ILE A 145 0.00 -1.40 -4.11
CA ILE A 145 -0.19 -2.30 -2.96
C ILE A 145 -0.61 -1.52 -1.71
N ALA A 146 0.05 -0.39 -1.42
CA ALA A 146 -0.29 0.44 -0.25
C ALA A 146 -1.72 1.00 -0.34
N LEU A 147 -2.17 1.45 -1.52
CA LEU A 147 -3.55 1.91 -1.73
C LEU A 147 -4.57 0.77 -1.59
N CYS A 148 -4.27 -0.41 -2.11
CA CYS A 148 -5.11 -1.60 -1.96
C CYS A 148 -5.25 -2.00 -0.49
N GLU A 149 -4.15 -2.00 0.26
CA GLU A 149 -4.15 -2.30 1.69
C GLU A 149 -4.94 -1.25 2.47
N ALA A 150 -4.71 0.05 2.20
CA ALA A 150 -5.46 1.14 2.79
C ALA A 150 -6.97 0.97 2.59
N TYR A 151 -7.42 0.69 1.36
CA TYR A 151 -8.83 0.40 1.07
C TYR A 151 -9.29 -0.87 1.78
N GLY A 152 -8.47 -1.92 1.77
CA GLY A 152 -8.77 -3.20 2.40
C GLY A 152 -9.12 -3.07 3.88
N ILE A 153 -8.44 -2.19 4.60
CA ILE A 153 -8.62 -1.98 6.05
C ILE A 153 -9.65 -0.90 6.41
N THR A 154 -9.88 0.11 5.54
CA THR A 154 -10.71 1.28 5.86
C THR A 154 -12.04 1.33 5.13
N LYS A 155 -12.13 0.71 3.94
CA LYS A 155 -13.26 0.79 3.00
C LYS A 155 -13.56 2.21 2.50
N ASP A 156 -12.60 3.11 2.59
CA ASP A 156 -12.72 4.48 2.09
C ASP A 156 -12.88 4.49 0.57
N GLN A 157 -13.95 5.15 0.07
CA GLN A 157 -14.31 5.15 -1.35
C GLN A 157 -13.36 5.99 -2.22
N GLN A 158 -12.75 7.04 -1.65
CA GLN A 158 -11.75 7.82 -2.37
C GLN A 158 -10.49 6.97 -2.63
N ILE A 159 -10.05 6.22 -1.61
CA ILE A 159 -8.92 5.29 -1.73
C ILE A 159 -9.24 4.17 -2.71
N LYS A 160 -10.47 3.63 -2.69
CA LYS A 160 -10.93 2.63 -3.65
C LYS A 160 -10.73 3.10 -5.08
N SER A 161 -11.20 4.31 -5.38
CA SER A 161 -11.11 4.88 -6.73
C SER A 161 -9.64 5.00 -7.18
N ALA A 162 -8.77 5.47 -6.30
CA ALA A 162 -7.33 5.57 -6.58
C ALA A 162 -6.67 4.20 -6.75
N ALA A 163 -7.00 3.21 -5.92
CA ALA A 163 -6.48 1.85 -6.03
C ALA A 163 -6.91 1.19 -7.36
N VAL A 164 -8.18 1.34 -7.75
CA VAL A 164 -8.69 0.81 -9.02
C VAL A 164 -7.97 1.45 -10.21
N ALA A 165 -7.78 2.78 -10.20
CA ALA A 165 -7.06 3.48 -11.26
C ALA A 165 -5.60 2.99 -11.37
N ALA A 166 -4.91 2.79 -10.24
CA ALA A 166 -3.56 2.28 -10.20
C ALA A 166 -3.45 0.82 -10.71
N ILE A 167 -4.40 -0.04 -10.34
CA ILE A 167 -4.48 -1.42 -10.85
C ILE A 167 -4.68 -1.42 -12.37
N ASN A 168 -5.62 -0.61 -12.87
CA ASN A 168 -5.88 -0.52 -14.32
C ASN A 168 -4.64 -0.05 -15.10
N TYR A 169 -3.90 0.93 -14.56
CA TYR A 169 -2.63 1.34 -15.14
C TYR A 169 -1.63 0.17 -15.18
N THR A 170 -1.52 -0.61 -14.09
CA THR A 170 -0.65 -1.79 -14.04
C THR A 170 -1.01 -2.80 -15.13
N ILE A 171 -2.30 -3.12 -15.27
CA ILE A 171 -2.80 -4.08 -16.28
C ILE A 171 -2.48 -3.59 -17.69
N ASN A 172 -2.76 -2.30 -17.96
CA ASN A 172 -2.54 -1.70 -19.29
C ASN A 172 -1.05 -1.56 -19.64
N SER A 173 -0.17 -1.55 -18.62
CA SER A 173 1.28 -1.46 -18.80
C SER A 173 1.95 -2.81 -19.06
N GLN A 174 1.21 -3.91 -18.97
CA GLN A 174 1.75 -5.24 -19.26
C GLN A 174 2.03 -5.36 -20.76
N HIS A 175 3.24 -5.81 -21.12
CA HIS A 175 3.55 -6.15 -22.49
C HIS A 175 2.72 -7.39 -22.89
N GLN A 176 1.84 -7.23 -23.88
CA GLN A 176 1.26 -8.39 -24.53
C GLN A 176 2.39 -9.13 -25.24
N GLN A 177 2.72 -10.32 -24.77
CA GLN A 177 3.60 -11.22 -25.51
C GLN A 177 2.93 -11.52 -26.86
N ARG A 178 3.62 -11.15 -27.94
CA ARG A 178 3.21 -11.48 -29.29
C ARG A 178 3.51 -12.95 -29.57
#